data_0d7a4a69f9fde1ad8873ae16f1541e73
#
_entry.id   0d7a4a69f9fde1ad8873ae16f1541e73
#
_cell.length_a   1.000
_cell.length_b   1.000
_cell.length_c   1.000
_cell.angle_alpha   90.00
_cell.angle_beta   90.00
_cell.angle_gamma   90.00
#
_symmetry.space_group_name_H-M   'P 1'
#
loop_
_entity.id
_entity.type
_entity.pdbx_description
1 polymer ?
#
loop_
_entity_poly.entity_id
_entity_poly.type
_entity_poly.pdbx_seq_one_letter_code
_entity_poly.pdbx_strand_id
1 'polypeptide(L)'
;GQSAQLFEKAFLAYQKVYEQFPDSGRVGDAVAKMAAFYYQKEDYSRAIDVFENVLSDHPDANFLDVILFNYGRCLYKLKRKPEARKRFEQLINDYPESEIASEANKIVKALKKAGF
;
A
#
# COMPACT_ATOMS: atom_id res chain seq x y z
N GLY A 1 12.61 14.34 17.60
CA GLY A 1 12.32 15.76 17.56
C GLY A 1 10.83 16.05 17.45
N GLN A 2 10.49 17.32 17.41
CA GLN A 2 9.09 17.75 17.39
C GLN A 2 8.35 17.24 16.16
N SER A 3 9.01 17.19 14.98
CA SER A 3 8.35 16.72 13.77
C SER A 3 8.01 15.23 13.85
N ALA A 4 8.87 14.42 14.49
CA ALA A 4 8.58 13.00 14.69
C ALA A 4 7.40 12.81 15.63
N GLN A 5 7.33 13.61 16.72
CA GLN A 5 6.20 13.54 17.65
C GLN A 5 4.89 13.95 17.00
N LEU A 6 4.91 15.00 16.17
CA LEU A 6 3.72 15.43 15.43
C LEU A 6 3.26 14.36 14.46
N PHE A 7 4.21 13.70 13.80
CA PHE A 7 3.91 12.64 12.86
C PHE A 7 3.27 11.43 13.58
N GLU A 8 3.80 11.07 14.75
CA GLU A 8 3.24 9.99 15.56
C GLU A 8 1.82 10.28 16.03
N LYS A 9 1.55 11.52 16.44
CA LYS A 9 0.20 11.93 16.83
C LYS A 9 -0.78 11.82 15.66
N ALA A 10 -0.35 12.27 14.48
CA ALA A 10 -1.15 12.16 13.27
C ALA A 10 -1.42 10.69 12.92
N PHE A 11 -0.39 9.84 13.02
CA PHE A 11 -0.53 8.42 12.77
C PHE A 11 -1.57 7.78 13.70
N LEU A 12 -1.49 8.06 15.00
CA LEU A 12 -2.44 7.52 15.96
C LEU A 12 -3.86 7.97 15.68
N ALA A 13 -4.04 9.23 15.24
CA ALA A 13 -5.35 9.74 14.86
C ALA A 13 -5.91 9.00 13.65
N TYR A 14 -5.09 8.75 12.63
CA TYR A 14 -5.50 8.01 11.44
C TYR A 14 -5.80 6.55 11.76
N GLN A 15 -4.99 5.92 12.62
CA GLN A 15 -5.23 4.56 13.08
C GLN A 15 -6.58 4.45 13.79
N LYS A 16 -6.91 5.43 14.61
CA LYS A 16 -8.19 5.48 15.30
C LYS A 16 -9.36 5.56 14.32
N VAL A 17 -9.24 6.37 13.27
CA VAL A 17 -10.27 6.46 12.21
C VAL A 17 -10.44 5.09 11.54
N TYR A 18 -9.35 4.44 11.21
CA TYR A 18 -9.40 3.11 10.57
C TYR A 18 -10.09 2.08 11.47
N GLU A 19 -9.76 2.05 12.75
CA GLU A 19 -10.28 1.04 13.69
C GLU A 19 -11.73 1.30 14.10
N GLN A 20 -12.10 2.57 14.35
CA GLN A 20 -13.42 2.94 14.89
C GLN A 20 -14.46 3.25 13.82
N PHE A 21 -14.02 3.68 12.65
CA PHE A 21 -14.91 4.10 11.56
C PHE A 21 -14.54 3.44 10.24
N PRO A 22 -14.52 2.07 10.21
CA PRO A 22 -14.03 1.35 9.03
C PRO A 22 -14.85 1.58 7.76
N ASP A 23 -16.11 1.98 7.91
CA ASP A 23 -17.00 2.23 6.76
C ASP A 23 -17.08 3.70 6.37
N SER A 24 -16.26 4.57 7.00
CA SER A 24 -16.26 5.99 6.66
C SER A 24 -15.48 6.24 5.37
N GLY A 25 -15.82 7.33 4.68
CA GLY A 25 -15.07 7.74 3.49
C GLY A 25 -13.63 8.17 3.79
N ARG A 26 -13.25 8.21 5.06
CA ARG A 26 -11.90 8.57 5.50
C ARG A 26 -10.95 7.39 5.61
N VAL A 27 -11.45 6.16 5.44
CA VAL A 27 -10.61 4.96 5.57
C VAL A 27 -9.44 5.00 4.59
N GLY A 28 -9.69 5.37 3.34
CA GLY A 28 -8.65 5.49 2.34
C GLY A 28 -7.55 6.45 2.73
N ASP A 29 -7.93 7.65 3.24
CA ASP A 29 -6.98 8.64 3.70
C ASP A 29 -6.20 8.15 4.92
N ALA A 30 -6.88 7.52 5.87
CA ALA A 30 -6.25 6.97 7.08
C ALA A 30 -5.20 5.93 6.70
N VAL A 31 -5.57 5.00 5.83
CA VAL A 31 -4.65 3.95 5.35
C VAL A 31 -3.44 4.56 4.64
N ALA A 32 -3.68 5.53 3.75
CA ALA A 32 -2.60 6.19 3.01
C ALA A 32 -1.61 6.86 3.97
N LYS A 33 -2.12 7.52 5.01
CA LYS A 33 -1.26 8.20 5.98
C LYS A 33 -0.50 7.22 6.87
N MET A 34 -1.16 6.14 7.29
CA MET A 34 -0.50 5.08 8.07
C MET A 34 0.63 4.43 7.26
N ALA A 35 0.36 4.11 6.00
CA ALA A 35 1.35 3.51 5.13
C ALA A 35 2.51 4.46 4.86
N ALA A 36 2.22 5.75 4.62
CA ALA A 36 3.26 6.77 4.41
C ALA A 36 4.15 6.90 5.64
N PHE A 37 3.58 6.83 6.83
CA PHE A 37 4.34 6.88 8.08
C PHE A 37 5.36 5.75 8.14
N TYR A 38 4.90 4.51 7.92
CA TYR A 38 5.80 3.36 7.97
C TYR A 38 6.82 3.37 6.83
N TYR A 39 6.41 3.77 5.63
CA TYR A 39 7.30 3.85 4.48
C TYR A 39 8.43 4.87 4.73
N GLN A 40 8.09 6.02 5.30
CA GLN A 40 9.06 7.07 5.61
C GLN A 40 10.07 6.61 6.67
N LYS A 41 9.63 5.75 7.60
CA LYS A 41 10.52 5.17 8.60
C LYS A 41 11.25 3.93 8.10
N GLU A 42 11.06 3.59 6.85
CA GLU A 42 11.63 2.39 6.22
C GLU A 42 11.15 1.10 6.90
N ASP A 43 10.00 1.16 7.57
CA ASP A 43 9.37 -0.01 8.19
C ASP A 43 8.38 -0.62 7.21
N TYR A 44 8.93 -1.19 6.14
CA TYR A 44 8.14 -1.73 5.05
C TYR A 44 7.27 -2.91 5.46
N SER A 45 7.73 -3.69 6.44
CA SER A 45 6.97 -4.83 6.95
C SER A 45 5.66 -4.40 7.59
N ARG A 46 5.68 -3.32 8.39
CA ARG A 46 4.46 -2.81 9.01
C ARG A 46 3.54 -2.14 7.99
N ALA A 47 4.12 -1.47 6.99
CA ALA A 47 3.31 -0.94 5.89
C ALA A 47 2.56 -2.06 5.19
N ILE A 48 3.23 -3.19 4.95
CA ILE A 48 2.61 -4.36 4.34
C ILE A 48 1.47 -4.90 5.19
N ASP A 49 1.64 -4.95 6.52
CA ASP A 49 0.58 -5.39 7.43
C ASP A 49 -0.67 -4.51 7.28
N VAL A 50 -0.49 -3.19 7.15
CA VAL A 50 -1.60 -2.27 6.89
C VAL A 50 -2.31 -2.63 5.59
N PHE A 51 -1.55 -2.85 4.51
CA PHE A 51 -2.12 -3.18 3.21
C PHE A 51 -2.86 -4.52 3.23
N GLU A 52 -2.30 -5.53 3.88
CA GLU A 52 -2.95 -6.84 3.99
C GLU A 52 -4.27 -6.74 4.74
N ASN A 53 -4.29 -5.97 5.84
CA ASN A 53 -5.51 -5.78 6.63
C ASN A 53 -6.59 -5.08 5.79
N VAL A 54 -6.22 -4.07 5.02
CA VAL A 54 -7.18 -3.36 4.16
C VAL A 54 -7.75 -4.29 3.09
N LEU A 55 -6.89 -5.06 2.44
CA LEU A 55 -7.33 -6.00 1.41
C LEU A 55 -8.30 -7.03 1.98
N SER A 56 -8.09 -7.46 3.22
CA SER A 56 -8.95 -8.43 3.91
C SER A 56 -10.25 -7.79 4.40
N ASP A 57 -10.16 -6.61 5.02
CA ASP A 57 -11.29 -5.98 5.71
C ASP A 57 -12.19 -5.16 4.78
N HIS A 58 -11.64 -4.65 3.67
CA HIS A 58 -12.35 -3.76 2.76
C HIS A 58 -12.18 -4.21 1.30
N PRO A 59 -12.62 -5.45 0.96
CA PRO A 59 -12.38 -6.00 -0.39
C PRO A 59 -13.09 -5.24 -1.51
N ASP A 60 -14.11 -4.43 -1.18
CA ASP A 60 -14.87 -3.66 -2.16
C ASP A 60 -14.49 -2.19 -2.20
N ALA A 61 -13.41 -1.80 -1.50
CA ALA A 61 -12.97 -0.40 -1.48
C ALA A 61 -12.48 0.05 -2.86
N ASN A 62 -12.70 1.32 -3.17
CA ASN A 62 -12.35 1.89 -4.47
C ASN A 62 -10.90 2.36 -4.60
N PHE A 63 -10.08 2.13 -3.58
CA PHE A 63 -8.67 2.52 -3.56
C PHE A 63 -7.72 1.32 -3.50
N LEU A 64 -8.20 0.10 -3.77
CA LEU A 64 -7.37 -1.09 -3.64
C LEU A 64 -6.28 -1.17 -4.72
N ASP A 65 -6.45 -0.52 -5.85
CA ASP A 65 -5.40 -0.41 -6.87
C ASP A 65 -4.17 0.30 -6.30
N VAL A 66 -4.37 1.41 -5.59
CA VAL A 66 -3.28 2.14 -4.92
C VAL A 66 -2.65 1.27 -3.82
N ILE A 67 -3.46 0.53 -3.07
CA ILE A 67 -2.98 -0.38 -2.03
C ILE A 67 -2.07 -1.45 -2.62
N LEU A 68 -2.50 -2.09 -3.70
CA LEU A 68 -1.70 -3.13 -4.37
C LEU A 68 -0.39 -2.57 -4.92
N PHE A 69 -0.43 -1.36 -5.49
CA PHE A 69 0.76 -0.70 -6.01
C PHE A 69 1.78 -0.45 -4.90
N ASN A 70 1.34 0.12 -3.78
CA ASN A 70 2.22 0.42 -2.65
C ASN A 70 2.69 -0.85 -1.95
N TYR A 71 1.87 -1.89 -1.90
CA TYR A 71 2.26 -3.20 -1.39
C TYR A 71 3.43 -3.75 -2.23
N GLY A 72 3.29 -3.72 -3.56
CA GLY A 72 4.36 -4.14 -4.46
C GLY A 72 5.64 -3.36 -4.24
N ARG A 73 5.54 -2.02 -4.07
CA ARG A 73 6.70 -1.16 -3.81
C ARG A 73 7.41 -1.56 -2.51
N CYS A 74 6.67 -1.84 -1.44
CA CYS A 74 7.26 -2.26 -0.17
C CYS A 74 7.98 -3.59 -0.29
N LEU A 75 7.38 -4.55 -1.00
CA LEU A 75 8.02 -5.84 -1.26
C LEU A 75 9.31 -5.66 -2.06
N TYR A 76 9.30 -4.76 -3.04
CA TYR A 76 10.50 -4.44 -3.82
C TYR A 76 11.62 -3.89 -2.93
N LYS A 77 11.27 -2.97 -2.02
CA LYS A 77 12.22 -2.40 -1.06
C LYS A 77 12.81 -3.45 -0.13
N LEU A 78 12.03 -4.46 0.21
CA LEU A 78 12.50 -5.61 1.02
C LEU A 78 13.27 -6.65 0.21
N LYS A 79 13.52 -6.38 -1.06
CA LYS A 79 14.18 -7.29 -2.01
C LYS A 79 13.41 -8.58 -2.25
N ARG A 80 12.10 -8.57 -2.00
CA ARG A 80 11.18 -9.68 -2.28
C ARG A 80 10.57 -9.48 -3.67
N LYS A 81 11.42 -9.42 -4.69
CA LYS A 81 11.05 -9.02 -6.04
C LYS A 81 10.03 -9.94 -6.73
N PRO A 82 10.12 -11.28 -6.63
CA PRO A 82 9.09 -12.14 -7.21
C PRO A 82 7.70 -11.89 -6.60
N GLU A 83 7.64 -11.64 -5.29
CA GLU A 83 6.39 -11.34 -4.62
C GLU A 83 5.86 -9.96 -5.02
N ALA A 84 6.78 -8.97 -5.17
CA ALA A 84 6.42 -7.64 -5.66
C ALA A 84 5.75 -7.74 -7.03
N ARG A 85 6.33 -8.53 -7.94
CA ARG A 85 5.75 -8.75 -9.26
C ARG A 85 4.33 -9.30 -9.16
N LYS A 86 4.09 -10.24 -8.27
CA LYS A 86 2.75 -10.83 -8.09
C LYS A 86 1.71 -9.77 -7.69
N ARG A 87 2.09 -8.83 -6.84
CA ARG A 87 1.16 -7.77 -6.42
C ARG A 87 0.88 -6.78 -7.54
N PHE A 88 1.89 -6.42 -8.33
CA PHE A 88 1.69 -5.57 -9.49
C PHE A 88 0.84 -6.28 -10.55
N GLU A 89 1.05 -7.58 -10.76
CA GLU A 89 0.23 -8.37 -11.67
C GLU A 89 -1.22 -8.44 -11.20
N GLN A 90 -1.44 -8.61 -9.90
CA GLN A 90 -2.79 -8.59 -9.32
C GLN A 90 -3.50 -7.26 -9.61
N LEU A 91 -2.78 -6.14 -9.47
CA LEU A 91 -3.33 -4.82 -9.80
C LEU A 91 -3.78 -4.77 -11.26
N ILE A 92 -2.94 -5.20 -12.18
CA ILE A 92 -3.23 -5.18 -13.61
C ILE A 92 -4.44 -6.07 -13.94
N ASN A 93 -4.51 -7.24 -13.31
CA ASN A 93 -5.57 -8.21 -13.59
C ASN A 93 -6.91 -7.81 -12.99
N ASP A 94 -6.91 -7.29 -11.76
CA ASP A 94 -8.14 -6.95 -11.04
C ASP A 94 -8.62 -5.53 -11.33
N TYR A 95 -7.70 -4.62 -11.68
CA TYR A 95 -8.00 -3.19 -11.88
C TYR A 95 -7.36 -2.68 -13.18
N PRO A 96 -7.69 -3.29 -14.35
CA PRO A 96 -7.04 -2.93 -15.61
C PRO A 96 -7.30 -1.49 -16.05
N GLU A 97 -8.37 -0.86 -15.56
CA GLU A 97 -8.72 0.51 -15.89
C GLU A 97 -8.11 1.54 -14.93
N SER A 98 -7.36 1.10 -13.94
CA SER A 98 -6.70 2.00 -13.01
C SER A 98 -5.66 2.86 -13.74
N GLU A 99 -5.56 4.13 -13.32
CA GLU A 99 -4.55 5.04 -13.88
C GLU A 99 -3.12 4.55 -13.64
N ILE A 100 -2.90 3.76 -12.58
CA ILE A 100 -1.57 3.24 -12.26
C ILE A 100 -1.32 1.84 -12.84
N ALA A 101 -2.28 1.24 -13.53
CA ALA A 101 -2.11 -0.07 -14.15
C ALA A 101 -1.00 -0.06 -15.20
N SER A 102 -0.88 1.03 -15.97
CA SER A 102 0.17 1.19 -16.97
C SER A 102 1.55 1.20 -16.34
N GLU A 103 1.71 1.92 -15.23
CA GLU A 103 2.98 1.96 -14.50
C GLU A 103 3.31 0.61 -13.90
N ALA A 104 2.32 -0.07 -13.31
CA ALA A 104 2.50 -1.42 -12.77
C ALA A 104 2.95 -2.39 -13.88
N ASN A 105 2.37 -2.27 -15.08
CA ASN A 105 2.74 -3.13 -16.20
C ASN A 105 4.21 -2.92 -16.61
N LYS A 106 4.67 -1.69 -16.62
CA LYS A 106 6.08 -1.38 -16.90
C LYS A 106 7.01 -2.04 -15.88
N ILE A 107 6.63 -1.98 -14.62
CA ILE A 107 7.41 -2.59 -13.53
C ILE A 107 7.44 -4.11 -13.66
N VAL A 108 6.29 -4.71 -13.96
CA VAL A 108 6.20 -6.17 -14.18
C VAL A 108 7.12 -6.60 -15.30
N LYS A 109 7.09 -5.89 -16.43
CA LYS A 109 7.95 -6.22 -17.59
C LYS A 109 9.43 -6.11 -17.22
N ALA A 110 9.81 -5.06 -16.49
CA ALA A 110 11.18 -4.87 -16.05
C ALA A 110 11.63 -6.00 -15.09
N LEU A 111 10.78 -6.40 -14.15
CA LEU A 111 11.08 -7.48 -13.22
C LEU A 111 11.23 -8.81 -13.93
N LYS A 112 10.36 -9.13 -14.89
CA LYS A 112 10.46 -10.35 -15.69
C LYS A 112 11.75 -10.38 -16.50
N LYS A 113 12.12 -9.24 -17.11
CA LYS A 113 13.34 -9.13 -17.88
C LYS A 113 14.59 -9.35 -17.02
N ALA A 114 14.53 -8.94 -15.75
CA ALA A 114 15.62 -9.12 -14.79
C ALA A 114 15.64 -10.52 -14.15
N GLY A 115 14.72 -11.39 -14.52
CA GLY A 115 14.67 -12.78 -14.03
C GLY A 115 13.79 -13.00 -12.82
N PHE A 116 12.98 -12.03 -12.46
CA PHE A 116 12.05 -12.13 -11.33
C PHE A 116 10.61 -12.30 -11.82
#